data_8230c1ba9e3a91ccea1aa8e4df602ae1
#
_entry.id   8230c1ba9e3a91ccea1aa8e4df602ae1
#
_cell.length_a   1.000
_cell.length_b   1.000
_cell.length_c   1.000
_cell.angle_alpha   90.00
_cell.angle_beta   90.00
_cell.angle_gamma   90.00
#
_symmetry.space_group_name_H-M   'P 1'
#
loop_
_entity.id
_entity.type
_entity.pdbx_description
1 polymer ?
#
loop_
_entity_poly.entity_id
_entity_poly.type
_entity_poly.pdbx_seq_one_letter_code
_entity_poly.pdbx_strand_id
1 'polypeptide(L)'
;MKNVKLSNTFFLLLLACLLLFSFKTQQDLAPEQIDWDTHFLANPDRRSPYAALTVTNWHYSYNSKISGNNLHIDFKFTGGVVPDRSWVKSERIANRKISRQLLNHEQGHVNINYLLLREGEQQVRFQRYTISNYKRLIQANANRVSKYYSEMQSRYDVETKH
;
A
#
# COMPACT_ATOMS: atom_id res chain seq x y z
N MET A 1 -12.72 43.89 38.31
CA MET A 1 -12.53 42.68 37.50
C MET A 1 -13.25 42.88 36.17
N LYS A 2 -12.53 43.02 35.03
CA LYS A 2 -13.11 43.22 33.69
C LYS A 2 -13.37 41.84 33.07
N ASN A 3 -14.63 41.51 32.89
CA ASN A 3 -15.03 40.32 32.16
C ASN A 3 -14.73 40.52 30.66
N VAL A 4 -13.73 39.81 30.15
CA VAL A 4 -13.42 39.75 28.71
C VAL A 4 -14.49 38.85 28.09
N LYS A 5 -15.46 39.43 27.36
CA LYS A 5 -16.36 38.67 26.47
C LYS A 5 -15.51 38.13 25.30
N LEU A 6 -15.18 36.85 25.33
CA LEU A 6 -14.64 36.20 24.15
C LEU A 6 -15.65 36.31 23.00
N SER A 7 -15.24 36.97 21.92
CA SER A 7 -16.09 37.21 20.75
C SER A 7 -16.41 35.90 20.08
N ASN A 8 -17.68 35.68 19.69
CA ASN A 8 -18.16 34.53 18.91
C ASN A 8 -17.34 34.32 17.64
N THR A 9 -16.70 35.33 17.11
CA THR A 9 -15.79 35.28 15.97
C THR A 9 -14.51 34.48 16.26
N PHE A 10 -13.98 34.53 17.49
CA PHE A 10 -12.80 33.78 17.88
C PHE A 10 -13.10 32.27 17.96
N PHE A 11 -14.30 31.92 18.46
CA PHE A 11 -14.76 30.53 18.55
C PHE A 11 -15.03 29.93 17.17
N LEU A 12 -15.60 30.70 16.24
CA LEU A 12 -15.82 30.30 14.84
C LEU A 12 -14.51 30.09 14.06
N LEU A 13 -13.50 30.94 14.30
CA LEU A 13 -12.17 30.80 13.71
C LEU A 13 -11.45 29.54 14.21
N LEU A 14 -11.55 29.23 15.50
CA LEU A 14 -10.95 28.03 16.09
C LEU A 14 -11.62 26.74 15.55
N LEU A 15 -12.95 26.75 15.38
CA LEU A 15 -13.69 25.63 14.80
C LEU A 15 -13.37 25.42 13.33
N ALA A 16 -13.18 26.50 12.56
CA ALA A 16 -12.76 26.43 11.15
C ALA A 16 -11.34 25.87 10.99
N CYS A 17 -10.40 26.23 11.88
CA CYS A 17 -9.05 25.66 11.90
C CYS A 17 -9.06 24.16 12.23
N LEU A 18 -9.90 23.71 13.16
CA LEU A 18 -10.03 22.28 13.50
C LEU A 18 -10.57 21.45 12.33
N LEU A 19 -11.50 22.01 11.55
CA LEU A 19 -12.03 21.34 10.35
C LEU A 19 -10.99 21.24 9.23
N LEU A 20 -10.08 22.19 9.07
CA LEU A 20 -9.03 22.17 8.07
C LEU A 20 -7.92 21.14 8.37
N PHE A 21 -7.69 20.81 9.64
CA PHE A 21 -6.72 19.76 10.02
C PHE A 21 -7.23 18.35 9.79
N SER A 22 -8.55 18.14 9.66
CA SER A 22 -9.14 16.82 9.44
C SER A 22 -9.05 16.32 7.99
N PHE A 23 -8.67 17.17 7.02
CA PHE A 23 -8.64 16.81 5.60
C PHE A 23 -7.29 16.24 5.10
N LYS A 24 -6.25 16.19 5.93
CA LYS A 24 -4.91 15.72 5.48
C LYS A 24 -4.70 14.21 5.50
N THR A 25 -5.65 13.41 5.95
CA THR A 25 -5.48 11.95 6.05
C THR A 25 -6.22 11.14 5.00
N GLN A 26 -6.86 11.77 4.01
CA GLN A 26 -7.68 11.08 3.02
C GLN A 26 -6.96 10.78 1.68
N GLN A 27 -5.71 11.20 1.52
CA GLN A 27 -5.01 11.13 0.23
C GLN A 27 -4.34 9.76 -0.04
N ASP A 28 -4.26 8.88 0.95
CA ASP A 28 -3.65 7.54 0.84
C ASP A 28 -4.67 6.40 0.67
N LEU A 29 -5.91 6.68 0.26
CA LEU A 29 -7.01 5.72 0.27
C LEU A 29 -7.23 5.00 -1.07
N ALA A 30 -6.45 5.30 -2.09
CA ALA A 30 -6.60 4.66 -3.41
C ALA A 30 -5.29 3.96 -3.82
N PRO A 31 -5.37 2.83 -4.54
CA PRO A 31 -4.19 2.24 -5.15
C PRO A 31 -3.59 3.18 -6.19
N GLU A 32 -2.27 3.09 -6.36
CA GLU A 32 -1.53 3.76 -7.43
C GLU A 32 -2.16 3.41 -8.79
N GLN A 33 -2.34 4.41 -9.65
CA GLN A 33 -2.79 4.21 -11.02
C GLN A 33 -1.58 4.05 -11.92
N ILE A 34 -1.52 2.93 -12.66
CA ILE A 34 -0.37 2.61 -13.50
C ILE A 34 -0.58 3.00 -14.96
N ASP A 35 0.52 3.24 -15.64
CA ASP A 35 0.62 3.42 -17.09
C ASP A 35 1.85 2.67 -17.62
N TRP A 36 1.92 2.46 -18.95
CA TRP A 36 3.00 1.72 -19.57
C TRP A 36 4.34 2.46 -19.54
N ASP A 37 4.32 3.78 -19.57
CA ASP A 37 5.51 4.60 -19.81
C ASP A 37 6.35 4.79 -18.55
N THR A 38 5.70 4.81 -17.38
CA THR A 38 6.36 5.11 -16.09
C THR A 38 6.50 3.90 -15.18
N HIS A 39 5.67 2.85 -15.36
CA HIS A 39 5.61 1.72 -14.45
C HIS A 39 6.18 0.41 -15.01
N PHE A 40 6.52 0.35 -16.32
CA PHE A 40 7.01 -0.86 -16.99
C PHE A 40 8.33 -0.59 -17.71
N LEU A 41 9.38 -0.34 -16.93
CA LEU A 41 10.68 0.13 -17.42
C LEU A 41 11.69 -1.01 -17.68
N ALA A 42 11.40 -2.24 -17.23
CA ALA A 42 12.29 -3.37 -17.45
C ALA A 42 12.19 -3.90 -18.89
N ASN A 43 13.27 -4.50 -19.36
CA ASN A 43 13.25 -5.23 -20.62
C ASN A 43 12.36 -6.47 -20.52
N PRO A 44 11.43 -6.68 -21.48
CA PRO A 44 10.56 -7.86 -21.45
C PRO A 44 11.32 -9.16 -21.65
N ASP A 45 10.99 -10.19 -20.86
CA ASP A 45 11.46 -11.53 -21.12
C ASP A 45 10.72 -12.11 -22.33
N ARG A 46 11.44 -12.20 -23.46
CA ARG A 46 10.87 -12.71 -24.74
C ARG A 46 10.43 -14.16 -24.66
N ARG A 47 10.99 -14.97 -23.73
CA ARG A 47 10.63 -16.39 -23.54
C ARG A 47 9.44 -16.56 -22.61
N SER A 48 9.09 -15.55 -21.85
CA SER A 48 7.90 -15.58 -21.01
C SER A 48 6.62 -15.76 -21.85
N PRO A 49 5.67 -16.60 -21.43
CA PRO A 49 4.37 -16.70 -22.09
C PRO A 49 3.50 -15.45 -21.87
N TYR A 50 3.80 -14.65 -20.88
CA TYR A 50 3.03 -13.46 -20.50
C TYR A 50 3.23 -12.30 -21.48
N ALA A 51 2.21 -11.44 -21.58
CA ALA A 51 2.23 -10.22 -22.38
C ALA A 51 2.87 -9.05 -21.61
N ALA A 52 2.68 -9.03 -20.30
CA ALA A 52 3.26 -8.09 -19.37
C ALA A 52 3.55 -8.80 -18.04
N LEU A 53 4.25 -8.11 -17.14
CA LEU A 53 4.51 -8.53 -15.78
C LEU A 53 4.57 -7.30 -14.89
N THR A 54 3.67 -7.20 -13.95
CA THR A 54 3.73 -6.20 -12.87
C THR A 54 4.41 -6.81 -11.65
N VAL A 55 5.58 -6.30 -11.31
CA VAL A 55 6.26 -6.65 -10.07
C VAL A 55 5.88 -5.62 -9.01
N THR A 56 5.28 -6.11 -7.93
CA THR A 56 4.97 -5.30 -6.76
C THR A 56 5.77 -5.77 -5.55
N ASN A 57 5.96 -4.87 -4.60
CA ASN A 57 6.53 -5.21 -3.30
C ASN A 57 5.69 -4.63 -2.16
N TRP A 58 5.91 -5.16 -0.99
CA TRP A 58 5.61 -4.50 0.27
C TRP A 58 6.75 -4.73 1.24
N HIS A 59 6.99 -3.76 2.09
CA HIS A 59 8.08 -3.82 3.04
C HIS A 59 7.64 -3.18 4.35
N TYR A 60 8.11 -3.73 5.48
CA TYR A 60 7.94 -3.12 6.78
C TYR A 60 9.28 -3.05 7.51
N SER A 61 9.43 -2.03 8.32
CA SER A 61 10.50 -1.90 9.30
C SER A 61 9.93 -1.39 10.61
N TYR A 62 10.64 -1.60 11.69
CA TYR A 62 10.23 -1.05 12.98
C TYR A 62 11.43 -0.72 13.87
N ASN A 63 11.22 0.28 14.73
CA ASN A 63 12.10 0.60 15.84
C ASN A 63 11.38 0.22 17.13
N SER A 64 12.10 -0.39 18.09
CA SER A 64 11.53 -0.76 19.38
C SER A 64 12.34 -0.16 20.52
N LYS A 65 11.66 0.40 21.53
CA LYS A 65 12.24 0.94 22.76
C LYS A 65 11.59 0.27 23.95
N ILE A 66 12.41 -0.25 24.85
CA ILE A 66 11.97 -0.85 26.12
C ILE A 66 12.39 0.09 27.24
N SER A 67 11.46 0.43 28.12
CA SER A 67 11.69 1.24 29.32
C SER A 67 10.96 0.60 30.50
N GLY A 68 11.70 -0.05 31.37
CA GLY A 68 11.13 -0.92 32.41
C GLY A 68 10.27 -2.03 31.80
N ASN A 69 8.99 -2.07 32.16
CA ASN A 69 8.02 -3.03 31.62
C ASN A 69 7.26 -2.54 30.38
N ASN A 70 7.58 -1.34 29.87
CA ASN A 70 6.88 -0.77 28.74
C ASN A 70 7.65 -1.04 27.44
N LEU A 71 6.94 -1.54 26.44
CA LEU A 71 7.42 -1.73 25.07
C LEU A 71 6.73 -0.68 24.18
N HIS A 72 7.53 0.12 23.48
CA HIS A 72 7.07 1.01 22.43
C HIS A 72 7.63 0.54 21.08
N ILE A 73 6.80 0.50 20.04
CA ILE A 73 7.19 0.08 18.70
C ILE A 73 6.66 1.07 17.68
N ASP A 74 7.57 1.64 16.89
CA ASP A 74 7.25 2.50 15.76
C ASP A 74 7.40 1.73 14.46
N PHE A 75 6.34 1.62 13.68
CA PHE A 75 6.32 0.91 12.40
C PHE A 75 6.35 1.86 11.22
N LYS A 76 7.10 1.46 10.19
CA LYS A 76 7.07 2.07 8.86
C LYS A 76 6.71 0.98 7.84
N PHE A 77 5.74 1.28 6.97
CA PHE A 77 5.31 0.42 5.87
C PHE A 77 5.51 1.14 4.55
N THR A 78 5.99 0.42 3.55
CA THR A 78 6.16 0.92 2.18
C THR A 78 5.85 -0.20 1.20
N GLY A 79 5.37 0.15 0.03
CA GLY A 79 5.10 -0.81 -1.03
C GLY A 79 4.60 -0.09 -2.28
N GLY A 80 4.45 -0.84 -3.36
CA GLY A 80 3.99 -0.33 -4.64
C GLY A 80 4.58 -1.11 -5.81
N VAL A 81 4.45 -0.56 -7.00
CA VAL A 81 5.07 -1.11 -8.21
C VAL A 81 6.59 -0.97 -8.16
N VAL A 82 7.29 -1.92 -8.75
CA VAL A 82 8.75 -1.88 -8.96
C VAL A 82 9.00 -1.71 -10.45
N PRO A 83 9.09 -0.47 -10.97
CA PRO A 83 9.14 -0.19 -12.41
C PRO A 83 10.30 -0.88 -13.12
N ASP A 84 11.49 -0.87 -12.54
CA ASP A 84 12.72 -1.47 -13.11
C ASP A 84 12.66 -3.01 -13.19
N ARG A 85 11.62 -3.63 -12.68
CA ARG A 85 11.36 -5.08 -12.73
C ARG A 85 10.04 -5.42 -13.42
N SER A 86 9.20 -4.44 -13.67
CA SER A 86 7.94 -4.58 -14.39
C SER A 86 8.17 -4.32 -15.87
N TRP A 87 7.57 -5.13 -16.73
CA TRP A 87 7.78 -5.03 -18.18
C TRP A 87 6.52 -5.36 -18.96
N VAL A 88 6.44 -4.85 -20.19
CA VAL A 88 5.40 -5.16 -21.16
C VAL A 88 6.03 -5.40 -22.54
N LYS A 89 5.49 -6.35 -23.31
CA LYS A 89 5.89 -6.57 -24.70
C LYS A 89 5.22 -5.54 -25.60
N SER A 90 6.00 -4.74 -26.30
CA SER A 90 5.49 -3.62 -27.13
C SER A 90 4.49 -4.06 -28.19
N GLU A 91 4.70 -5.24 -28.81
CA GLU A 91 3.78 -5.81 -29.79
C GLU A 91 2.40 -6.17 -29.21
N ARG A 92 2.31 -6.36 -27.88
CA ARG A 92 1.04 -6.68 -27.19
C ARG A 92 0.20 -5.45 -26.89
N ILE A 93 0.79 -4.28 -26.92
CA ILE A 93 0.11 -3.00 -26.64
C ILE A 93 -0.08 -2.13 -27.90
N ALA A 94 0.33 -2.60 -29.07
CA ALA A 94 0.15 -1.89 -30.34
C ALA A 94 -1.34 -1.65 -30.68
N ASN A 95 -2.23 -2.56 -30.30
CA ASN A 95 -3.68 -2.37 -30.43
C ASN A 95 -4.24 -1.69 -29.18
N ARG A 96 -4.88 -0.54 -29.35
CA ARG A 96 -5.41 0.29 -28.23
C ARG A 96 -6.41 -0.46 -27.33
N LYS A 97 -7.27 -1.34 -27.90
CA LYS A 97 -8.25 -2.10 -27.11
C LYS A 97 -7.55 -3.15 -26.27
N ILE A 98 -6.64 -3.91 -26.87
CA ILE A 98 -5.85 -4.95 -26.18
C ILE A 98 -4.97 -4.31 -25.11
N SER A 99 -4.28 -3.21 -25.44
CA SER A 99 -3.45 -2.44 -24.49
C SER A 99 -4.22 -2.02 -23.25
N ARG A 100 -5.45 -1.51 -23.41
CA ARG A 100 -6.30 -1.11 -22.28
C ARG A 100 -6.74 -2.29 -21.43
N GLN A 101 -7.11 -3.41 -22.07
CA GLN A 101 -7.51 -4.62 -21.35
C GLN A 101 -6.35 -5.18 -20.53
N LEU A 102 -5.16 -5.24 -21.13
CA LEU A 102 -3.95 -5.68 -20.43
C LEU A 102 -3.58 -4.74 -19.28
N LEU A 103 -3.62 -3.43 -19.48
CA LEU A 103 -3.32 -2.47 -18.43
C LEU A 103 -4.32 -2.59 -17.26
N ASN A 104 -5.59 -2.83 -17.53
CA ASN A 104 -6.58 -3.06 -16.48
C ASN A 104 -6.30 -4.35 -15.69
N HIS A 105 -5.78 -5.40 -16.36
CA HIS A 105 -5.34 -6.61 -15.68
C HIS A 105 -4.15 -6.32 -14.76
N GLU A 106 -3.11 -5.65 -15.26
CA GLU A 106 -1.94 -5.28 -14.45
C GLU A 106 -2.30 -4.35 -13.27
N GLN A 107 -3.27 -3.46 -13.48
CA GLN A 107 -3.83 -2.63 -12.39
C GLN A 107 -4.46 -3.50 -11.28
N GLY A 108 -5.03 -4.64 -11.62
CA GLY A 108 -5.55 -5.60 -10.64
C GLY A 108 -4.47 -6.11 -9.68
N HIS A 109 -3.28 -6.42 -10.19
CA HIS A 109 -2.13 -6.81 -9.35
C HIS A 109 -1.72 -5.69 -8.38
N VAL A 110 -1.71 -4.45 -8.86
CA VAL A 110 -1.43 -3.27 -8.01
C VAL A 110 -2.49 -3.08 -6.94
N ASN A 111 -3.77 -3.26 -7.29
CA ASN A 111 -4.87 -3.16 -6.32
C ASN A 111 -4.76 -4.23 -5.22
N ILE A 112 -4.41 -5.46 -5.59
CA ILE A 112 -4.18 -6.56 -4.63
C ILE A 112 -2.98 -6.22 -3.71
N ASN A 113 -1.89 -5.68 -4.25
CA ASN A 113 -0.74 -5.25 -3.45
C ASN A 113 -1.10 -4.10 -2.50
N TYR A 114 -1.92 -3.16 -2.94
CA TYR A 114 -2.43 -2.09 -2.10
C TYR A 114 -3.25 -2.63 -0.90
N LEU A 115 -4.10 -3.63 -1.14
CA LEU A 115 -4.83 -4.31 -0.06
C LEU A 115 -3.88 -5.03 0.90
N LEU A 116 -2.84 -5.70 0.39
CA LEU A 116 -1.78 -6.30 1.20
C LEU A 116 -1.12 -5.27 2.12
N LEU A 117 -0.73 -4.10 1.56
CA LEU A 117 -0.09 -3.04 2.32
C LEU A 117 -0.99 -2.53 3.45
N ARG A 118 -2.26 -2.28 3.14
CA ARG A 118 -3.27 -1.80 4.10
C ARG A 118 -3.56 -2.81 5.20
N GLU A 119 -3.87 -4.03 4.84
CA GLU A 119 -4.18 -5.08 5.81
C GLU A 119 -2.94 -5.50 6.60
N GLY A 120 -1.78 -5.59 5.95
CA GLY A 120 -0.50 -5.89 6.59
C GLY A 120 -0.15 -4.85 7.66
N GLU A 121 -0.27 -3.56 7.34
CA GLU A 121 -0.11 -2.48 8.31
C GLU A 121 -1.09 -2.63 9.47
N GLN A 122 -2.37 -2.84 9.18
CA GLN A 122 -3.41 -2.96 10.20
C GLN A 122 -3.14 -4.15 11.13
N GLN A 123 -2.90 -5.33 10.59
CA GLN A 123 -2.68 -6.54 11.39
C GLN A 123 -1.40 -6.47 12.22
N VAL A 124 -0.33 -5.87 11.68
CA VAL A 124 0.93 -5.72 12.41
C VAL A 124 0.83 -4.61 13.45
N ARG A 125 0.27 -3.44 13.10
CA ARG A 125 0.23 -2.27 13.99
C ARG A 125 -0.71 -2.45 15.18
N PHE A 126 -1.87 -3.06 14.99
CA PHE A 126 -2.90 -3.19 16.04
C PHE A 126 -2.82 -4.49 16.85
N GLN A 127 -1.84 -5.35 16.57
CA GLN A 127 -1.56 -6.52 17.40
C GLN A 127 -1.03 -6.09 18.78
N ARG A 128 -1.48 -6.76 19.84
CA ARG A 128 -0.90 -6.58 21.18
C ARG A 128 0.43 -7.31 21.28
N TYR A 129 1.47 -6.58 21.65
CA TYR A 129 2.83 -7.09 21.80
C TYR A 129 3.28 -7.02 23.25
N THR A 130 4.14 -7.96 23.65
CA THR A 130 4.88 -7.94 24.91
C THR A 130 6.38 -7.94 24.60
N ILE A 131 7.20 -7.58 25.60
CA ILE A 131 8.65 -7.60 25.49
C ILE A 131 9.17 -8.97 25.04
N SER A 132 8.54 -10.05 25.48
CA SER A 132 8.96 -11.43 25.18
C SER A 132 8.53 -11.95 23.80
N ASN A 133 7.49 -11.36 23.17
CA ASN A 133 6.89 -11.96 21.99
C ASN A 133 6.87 -11.08 20.74
N TYR A 134 7.16 -9.77 20.84
CA TYR A 134 6.92 -8.81 19.75
C TYR A 134 7.62 -9.20 18.43
N LYS A 135 8.90 -9.56 18.47
CA LYS A 135 9.65 -9.91 17.26
C LYS A 135 9.01 -11.08 16.52
N ARG A 136 8.70 -12.16 17.25
CA ARG A 136 8.08 -13.35 16.68
C ARG A 136 6.68 -13.08 16.14
N LEU A 137 5.87 -12.31 16.86
CA LEU A 137 4.50 -12.01 16.43
C LEU A 137 4.46 -11.05 15.25
N ILE A 138 5.33 -10.04 15.19
CA ILE A 138 5.46 -9.15 14.01
C ILE A 138 5.75 -9.99 12.76
N GLN A 139 6.79 -10.83 12.82
CA GLN A 139 7.16 -11.69 11.70
C GLN A 139 6.05 -12.67 11.31
N ALA A 140 5.39 -13.30 12.28
CA ALA A 140 4.32 -14.26 12.02
C ALA A 140 3.12 -13.59 11.34
N ASN A 141 2.70 -12.40 11.80
CA ASN A 141 1.61 -11.65 11.19
C ASN A 141 1.95 -11.18 9.78
N ALA A 142 3.14 -10.63 9.60
CA ALA A 142 3.61 -10.19 8.28
C ALA A 142 3.63 -11.36 7.27
N ASN A 143 4.18 -12.51 7.66
CA ASN A 143 4.23 -13.70 6.81
C ASN A 143 2.84 -14.22 6.47
N ARG A 144 1.91 -14.23 7.43
CA ARG A 144 0.54 -14.70 7.19
C ARG A 144 -0.18 -13.84 6.17
N VAL A 145 -0.11 -12.52 6.31
CA VAL A 145 -0.75 -11.59 5.37
C VAL A 145 -0.10 -11.68 3.99
N SER A 146 1.23 -11.69 3.93
CA SER A 146 1.98 -11.84 2.68
C SER A 146 1.59 -13.12 1.93
N LYS A 147 1.50 -14.25 2.62
CA LYS A 147 1.08 -15.52 2.03
C LYS A 147 -0.33 -15.45 1.44
N TYR A 148 -1.28 -14.90 2.20
CA TYR A 148 -2.68 -14.77 1.76
C TYR A 148 -2.79 -13.97 0.46
N TYR A 149 -2.10 -12.81 0.39
CA TYR A 149 -2.15 -11.97 -0.81
C TYR A 149 -1.32 -12.53 -1.97
N SER A 150 -0.26 -13.28 -1.72
CA SER A 150 0.45 -14.03 -2.77
C SER A 150 -0.46 -15.08 -3.43
N GLU A 151 -1.25 -15.79 -2.63
CA GLU A 151 -2.25 -16.74 -3.15
C GLU A 151 -3.39 -16.02 -3.90
N MET A 152 -3.76 -14.81 -3.47
CA MET A 152 -4.74 -13.98 -4.18
C MET A 152 -4.22 -13.54 -5.55
N GLN A 153 -2.96 -13.10 -5.65
CA GLN A 153 -2.31 -12.77 -6.92
C GLN A 153 -2.38 -13.95 -7.91
N SER A 154 -1.98 -15.13 -7.43
CA SER A 154 -2.01 -16.35 -8.29
C SER A 154 -3.42 -16.74 -8.74
N ARG A 155 -4.43 -16.58 -7.86
CA ARG A 155 -5.83 -16.83 -8.24
C ARG A 155 -6.35 -15.83 -9.25
N TYR A 156 -5.96 -14.56 -9.11
CA TYR A 156 -6.34 -13.50 -10.04
C TYR A 156 -5.88 -13.80 -11.46
N ASP A 157 -4.64 -14.25 -11.65
CA ASP A 157 -4.14 -14.67 -12.95
C ASP A 157 -4.96 -15.82 -13.55
N VAL A 158 -5.27 -16.84 -12.75
CA VAL A 158 -6.06 -18.00 -13.21
C VAL A 158 -7.49 -17.60 -13.60
N GLU A 159 -8.14 -16.76 -12.79
CA GLU A 159 -9.54 -16.33 -13.00
C GLU A 159 -9.67 -15.39 -14.20
N THR A 160 -8.67 -14.56 -14.45
CA THR A 160 -8.66 -13.59 -15.57
C THR A 160 -8.05 -14.16 -16.84
N LYS A 161 -7.54 -15.41 -16.81
CA LYS A 161 -6.94 -16.12 -17.96
C LYS A 161 -5.77 -15.38 -18.60
N HIS A 162 -4.94 -14.82 -17.77
CA HIS A 162 -3.70 -14.15 -18.18
C HIS A 162 -2.46 -14.90 -17.70
#